data_ac81e68b0f55ebb45f394304cd1d8d08
#
_entry.id   ac81e68b0f55ebb45f394304cd1d8d08
#
_cell.length_a   1.000
_cell.length_b   1.000
_cell.length_c   1.000
_cell.angle_alpha   90.00
_cell.angle_beta   90.00
_cell.angle_gamma   90.00
#
_symmetry.space_group_name_H-M   'P 1'
#
loop_
_entity.id
_entity.type
_entity.pdbx_description
1 polymer ?
#
loop_
_entity_poly.entity_id
_entity_poly.type
_entity_poly.pdbx_seq_one_letter_code
_entity_poly.pdbx_strand_id
1 'polypeptide(L)'
;MLKFIGTGSCFNYKMGNNSAYYIHNVNGKKRFILFDCGEDVFHKILNNNLLNEIDEVFVVITHLHSDHVGSLPSFVFYLHFVLNIKPVIYFPCDDIKPRYSYQQYKNKNHY
;
A
#
# COMPACT_ATOMS: atom_id res chain seq x y z
N MET A 1 -3.12 16.21 -0.23
CA MET A 1 -2.77 16.25 -1.66
C MET A 1 -2.24 14.91 -2.12
N LEU A 2 -2.70 14.45 -3.27
CA LEU A 2 -2.23 13.20 -3.86
C LEU A 2 -0.81 13.40 -4.40
N LYS A 3 0.07 12.49 -4.05
CA LYS A 3 1.46 12.53 -4.51
C LYS A 3 1.80 11.22 -5.21
N PHE A 4 2.63 11.30 -6.24
CA PHE A 4 3.00 10.12 -7.02
C PHE A 4 4.31 9.55 -6.54
N ILE A 5 4.36 8.21 -6.37
CA ILE A 5 5.58 7.48 -6.04
C ILE A 5 6.28 7.08 -7.34
N GLY A 6 5.50 6.68 -8.34
CA GLY A 6 6.01 6.35 -9.65
C GLY A 6 4.91 6.43 -10.69
N THR A 7 5.26 6.66 -11.93
CA THR A 7 4.31 6.85 -13.03
C THR A 7 4.55 5.91 -14.21
N GLY A 8 5.57 5.03 -14.13
CA GLY A 8 5.88 4.09 -15.19
C GLY A 8 5.16 2.77 -15.04
N SER A 9 5.21 1.97 -16.10
CA SER A 9 4.74 0.60 -16.05
C SER A 9 5.82 -0.32 -15.46
N CYS A 10 5.50 -1.60 -15.29
CA CYS A 10 6.45 -2.56 -14.73
C CYS A 10 7.72 -2.71 -15.56
N PHE A 11 7.69 -2.35 -16.83
CA PHE A 11 8.84 -2.44 -17.72
C PHE A 11 9.62 -1.14 -17.85
N ASN A 12 9.23 -0.10 -17.14
CA ASN A 12 9.90 1.19 -17.21
C ASN A 12 10.56 1.50 -15.87
N TYR A 13 11.78 1.01 -15.69
CA TYR A 13 12.51 1.14 -14.43
C TYR A 13 12.77 2.58 -14.02
N LYS A 14 12.98 3.45 -14.99
CA LYS A 14 13.35 4.85 -14.71
C LYS A 14 12.20 5.62 -14.11
N MET A 15 10.97 5.27 -14.50
CA MET A 15 9.76 5.93 -14.00
C MET A 15 9.21 5.27 -12.75
N GLY A 16 9.62 4.02 -12.48
CA GLY A 16 9.08 3.24 -11.37
C GLY A 16 7.68 2.72 -11.68
N ASN A 17 7.11 2.00 -10.75
CA ASN A 17 5.74 1.49 -10.91
C ASN A 17 4.72 2.60 -10.66
N ASN A 18 3.57 2.50 -11.33
CA ASN A 18 2.46 3.43 -11.09
C ASN A 18 1.99 3.30 -9.66
N SER A 19 2.10 4.36 -8.92
CA SER A 19 1.62 4.41 -7.54
C SER A 19 1.49 5.85 -7.10
N ALA A 20 0.59 6.09 -6.18
CA ALA A 20 0.37 7.40 -5.58
C ALA A 20 -0.02 7.22 -4.13
N TYR A 21 0.14 8.25 -3.35
CA TYR A 21 -0.29 8.21 -1.95
C TYR A 21 -0.87 9.55 -1.54
N TYR A 22 -1.61 9.50 -0.45
CA TYR A 22 -2.24 10.67 0.15
C TYR A 22 -2.16 10.51 1.66
N ILE A 23 -1.75 11.57 2.34
CA ILE A 23 -1.73 11.58 3.80
C ILE A 23 -2.85 12.48 4.29
N HIS A 24 -3.74 11.91 5.11
CA HIS A 24 -4.94 12.58 5.60
C HIS A 24 -4.95 12.59 7.13
N ASN A 25 -5.13 13.77 7.72
CA ASN A 25 -5.22 13.90 9.16
C ASN A 25 -6.68 13.94 9.58
N VAL A 26 -7.08 12.99 10.43
CA VAL A 26 -8.46 12.89 10.93
C VAL A 26 -8.40 12.69 12.44
N ASN A 27 -9.00 13.61 13.18
CA ASN A 27 -9.11 13.49 14.64
C ASN A 27 -7.76 13.21 15.31
N GLY A 28 -6.71 13.86 14.83
CA GLY A 28 -5.38 13.69 15.40
C GLY A 28 -4.63 12.47 14.91
N LYS A 29 -5.23 11.65 14.05
CA LYS A 29 -4.59 10.48 13.48
C LYS A 29 -4.15 10.76 12.04
N LYS A 30 -2.96 10.30 11.70
CA LYS A 30 -2.42 10.41 10.36
C LYS A 30 -2.68 9.13 9.58
N ARG A 31 -3.41 9.24 8.48
CA ARG A 31 -3.74 8.11 7.60
C ARG A 31 -2.89 8.18 6.35
N PHE A 32 -2.26 7.07 6.01
CA PHE A 32 -1.53 6.92 4.76
C PHE A 32 -2.39 6.08 3.83
N ILE A 33 -2.80 6.68 2.72
CA ILE A 33 -3.64 6.00 1.73
C ILE A 33 -2.79 5.78 0.50
N LEU A 34 -2.55 4.51 0.17
CA LEU A 34 -1.69 4.12 -0.93
C LEU A 34 -2.53 3.56 -2.07
N PHE A 35 -2.26 4.02 -3.29
CA PHE A 35 -2.91 3.50 -4.49
C PHE A 35 -1.88 2.66 -5.24
N ASP A 36 -2.07 1.35 -5.22
CA ASP A 36 -1.21 0.33 -5.78
C ASP A 36 0.15 0.22 -5.08
N CYS A 37 0.64 -1.00 -5.00
CA CYS A 37 1.88 -1.32 -4.31
C CYS A 37 2.70 -2.30 -5.16
N GLY A 38 3.23 -1.80 -6.29
CA GLY A 38 4.02 -2.58 -7.22
C GLY A 38 5.37 -2.98 -6.67
N GLU A 39 6.18 -3.60 -7.50
CA GLU A 39 7.42 -4.25 -7.07
C GLU A 39 8.39 -3.30 -6.37
N ASP A 40 8.49 -2.05 -6.80
CA ASP A 40 9.45 -1.10 -6.23
C ASP A 40 8.84 -0.11 -5.22
N VAL A 41 7.53 -0.18 -5.00
CA VAL A 41 6.82 0.83 -4.22
C VAL A 41 7.19 0.78 -2.76
N PHE A 42 7.21 -0.40 -2.17
CA PHE A 42 7.56 -0.54 -0.75
C PHE A 42 8.96 0.02 -0.48
N HIS A 43 9.89 -0.28 -1.34
CA HIS A 43 11.27 0.19 -1.22
C HIS A 43 11.32 1.72 -1.25
N LYS A 44 10.57 2.34 -2.15
CA LYS A 44 10.49 3.79 -2.25
C LYS A 44 9.82 4.42 -1.04
N ILE A 45 8.80 3.77 -0.50
CA ILE A 45 8.13 4.24 0.72
C ILE A 45 9.14 4.31 1.86
N LEU A 46 9.93 3.27 2.05
CA LEU A 46 10.95 3.25 3.10
C LEU A 46 12.05 4.27 2.84
N ASN A 47 12.56 4.34 1.62
CA ASN A 47 13.67 5.25 1.29
C ASN A 47 13.29 6.72 1.46
N ASN A 48 12.02 7.05 1.28
CA ASN A 48 11.55 8.42 1.40
C ASN A 48 10.87 8.70 2.75
N ASN A 49 10.96 7.75 3.67
CA ASN A 49 10.44 7.90 5.02
C ASN A 49 8.96 8.33 5.06
N LEU A 50 8.16 7.76 4.17
CA LEU A 50 6.77 8.17 4.01
C LEU A 50 5.86 7.72 5.14
N LEU A 51 6.30 6.75 5.94
CA LEU A 51 5.50 6.20 7.04
C LEU A 51 5.78 6.88 8.38
N ASN A 52 6.55 7.97 8.37
CA ASN A 52 6.87 8.67 9.61
C ASN A 52 5.60 9.20 10.29
N GLU A 53 5.40 8.82 11.52
CA GLU A 53 4.26 9.24 12.35
C GLU A 53 2.90 8.83 11.79
N ILE A 54 2.85 7.81 10.94
CA ILE A 54 1.60 7.30 10.37
C ILE A 54 0.91 6.40 11.41
N ASP A 55 -0.39 6.60 11.61
CA ASP A 55 -1.19 5.83 12.56
C ASP A 55 -2.01 4.74 11.88
N GLU A 56 -2.50 5.00 10.68
CA GLU A 56 -3.37 4.07 9.96
C GLU A 56 -2.95 4.00 8.50
N VAL A 57 -3.10 2.82 7.89
CA VAL A 57 -2.74 2.60 6.49
C VAL A 57 -3.91 1.97 5.75
N PHE A 58 -4.24 2.55 4.61
CA PHE A 58 -5.24 2.01 3.68
C PHE A 58 -4.55 1.82 2.33
N VAL A 59 -4.78 0.68 1.70
CA VAL A 59 -4.21 0.39 0.39
C VAL A 59 -5.34 0.10 -0.58
N VAL A 60 -5.36 0.79 -1.69
CA VAL A 60 -6.33 0.57 -2.77
C VAL A 60 -5.58 -0.04 -3.94
N ILE A 61 -5.92 -1.26 -4.32
CA ILE A 61 -5.28 -1.97 -5.42
C ILE A 61 -6.22 -1.88 -6.62
N THR A 62 -5.72 -1.31 -7.72
CA THR A 62 -6.53 -1.16 -8.93
C THR A 62 -6.41 -2.37 -9.86
N HIS A 63 -5.26 -3.04 -9.87
CA HIS A 63 -5.02 -4.23 -10.71
C HIS A 63 -4.17 -5.22 -9.94
N LEU A 64 -4.30 -6.51 -10.26
CA LEU A 64 -3.58 -7.57 -9.57
C LEU A 64 -2.29 -8.00 -10.29
N HIS A 65 -1.76 -7.19 -11.18
CA HIS A 65 -0.47 -7.42 -11.82
C HIS A 65 0.67 -6.96 -10.91
N SER A 66 1.88 -7.46 -11.12
CA SER A 66 3.02 -7.18 -10.25
C SER A 66 3.36 -5.69 -10.15
N ASP A 67 3.11 -4.90 -11.21
CA ASP A 67 3.35 -3.46 -11.16
C ASP A 67 2.34 -2.73 -10.25
N HIS A 68 1.32 -3.43 -9.75
CA HIS A 68 0.33 -2.88 -8.84
C HIS A 68 0.33 -3.54 -7.46
N VAL A 69 0.81 -4.78 -7.33
CA VAL A 69 0.75 -5.52 -6.06
C VAL A 69 2.07 -6.21 -5.68
N GLY A 70 3.12 -6.07 -6.50
CA GLY A 70 4.33 -6.88 -6.33
C GLY A 70 5.01 -6.77 -4.97
N SER A 71 5.00 -5.60 -4.32
CA SER A 71 5.61 -5.45 -3.01
C SER A 71 4.58 -5.41 -1.88
N LEU A 72 3.32 -5.67 -2.16
CA LEU A 72 2.27 -5.61 -1.14
C LEU A 72 2.52 -6.57 0.03
N PRO A 73 2.90 -7.83 -0.17
CA PRO A 73 3.17 -8.71 0.97
C PRO A 73 4.27 -8.17 1.88
N SER A 74 5.35 -7.67 1.31
CA SER A 74 6.44 -7.09 2.10
C SER A 74 5.97 -5.87 2.89
N PHE A 75 5.17 -5.03 2.26
CA PHE A 75 4.62 -3.85 2.91
C PHE A 75 3.72 -4.22 4.08
N VAL A 76 2.85 -5.20 3.88
CA VAL A 76 1.94 -5.68 4.93
C VAL A 76 2.72 -6.23 6.11
N PHE A 77 3.74 -7.05 5.86
CA PHE A 77 4.54 -7.63 6.93
C PHE A 77 5.33 -6.55 7.68
N TYR A 78 5.87 -5.57 6.98
CA TYR A 78 6.58 -4.48 7.62
C TYR A 78 5.64 -3.69 8.54
N LEU A 79 4.45 -3.36 8.06
CA LEU A 79 3.47 -2.65 8.87
C LEU A 79 3.14 -3.42 10.14
N HIS A 80 2.92 -4.72 10.01
CA HIS A 80 2.57 -5.54 11.16
C HIS A 80 3.71 -5.70 12.15
N PHE A 81 4.88 -6.14 11.66
CA PHE A 81 5.96 -6.53 12.55
C PHE A 81 6.84 -5.38 13.03
N VAL A 82 6.94 -4.32 12.26
CA VAL A 82 7.79 -3.19 12.62
C VAL A 82 6.98 -2.05 13.21
N LEU A 83 5.86 -1.71 12.60
CA LEU A 83 5.07 -0.56 13.02
C LEU A 83 3.82 -0.90 13.82
N ASN A 84 3.49 -2.19 13.91
CA ASN A 84 2.28 -2.67 14.59
C ASN A 84 1.02 -2.01 14.04
N ILE A 85 0.94 -1.85 12.74
CA ILE A 85 -0.21 -1.29 12.04
C ILE A 85 -0.86 -2.39 11.22
N LYS A 86 -2.20 -2.50 11.31
CA LYS A 86 -2.99 -3.45 10.53
C LYS A 86 -3.61 -2.69 9.36
N PRO A 87 -3.11 -2.87 8.13
CA PRO A 87 -3.65 -2.14 7.00
C PRO A 87 -5.01 -2.66 6.58
N VAL A 88 -5.80 -1.77 5.99
CA VAL A 88 -7.05 -2.14 5.32
C VAL A 88 -6.77 -2.11 3.82
N ILE A 89 -7.08 -3.20 3.13
CA ILE A 89 -6.75 -3.35 1.72
C ILE A 89 -8.03 -3.52 0.91
N TYR A 90 -8.17 -2.67 -0.11
CA TYR A 90 -9.29 -2.73 -1.05
C TYR A 90 -8.79 -3.32 -2.36
N PHE A 91 -9.35 -4.45 -2.78
CA PHE A 91 -8.99 -5.12 -4.02
C PHE A 91 -10.00 -4.77 -5.13
N PRO A 92 -9.60 -4.88 -6.39
CA PRO A 92 -10.52 -4.63 -7.50
C PRO A 92 -11.62 -5.69 -7.50
N CYS A 93 -12.86 -5.20 -7.54
CA CYS A 93 -14.03 -6.06 -7.60
C CYS A 93 -15.21 -5.17 -8.03
N ASP A 94 -16.41 -5.74 -8.17
CA ASP A 94 -17.57 -4.99 -8.56
C ASP A 94 -17.90 -3.89 -7.57
N ASP A 95 -17.66 -4.15 -6.29
CA ASP A 95 -17.79 -3.16 -5.24
C ASP A 95 -16.42 -2.86 -4.67
N ILE A 96 -16.09 -1.59 -4.49
CA ILE A 96 -14.86 -1.21 -3.82
C ILE A 96 -15.11 -1.32 -2.33
N LYS A 97 -14.73 -2.44 -1.76
CA LYS A 97 -14.90 -2.75 -0.33
C LYS A 97 -13.60 -3.26 0.23
N PRO A 98 -13.36 -3.08 1.55
CA PRO A 98 -12.21 -3.76 2.16
C PRO A 98 -12.46 -5.26 2.14
N ARG A 99 -11.76 -5.96 1.27
CA ARG A 99 -11.87 -7.41 1.18
C ARG A 99 -11.01 -8.10 2.22
N TYR A 100 -9.88 -7.48 2.56
CA TYR A 100 -8.96 -8.02 3.54
C TYR A 100 -8.45 -6.92 4.45
N SER A 101 -8.71 -7.07 5.75
CA SER A 101 -7.94 -6.40 6.77
C SER A 101 -6.65 -7.20 6.95
N TYR A 102 -5.74 -6.72 7.79
CA TYR A 102 -4.54 -7.50 8.07
C TYR A 102 -4.91 -8.91 8.55
N GLN A 103 -5.90 -9.03 9.42
CA GLN A 103 -6.31 -10.33 9.94
C GLN A 103 -6.78 -11.27 8.85
N GLN A 104 -7.61 -10.78 7.94
CA GLN A 104 -8.09 -11.57 6.82
C GLN A 104 -6.95 -11.96 5.88
N TYR A 105 -6.03 -11.04 5.63
CA TYR A 105 -4.88 -11.32 4.80
C TYR A 105 -4.02 -12.43 5.41
N LYS A 106 -3.76 -12.32 6.71
CA LYS A 106 -2.99 -13.33 7.42
C LYS A 106 -3.67 -14.70 7.36
N ASN A 107 -4.98 -14.76 7.60
CA ASN A 107 -5.73 -16.00 7.53
C ASN A 107 -5.70 -16.60 6.12
N LYS A 108 -5.78 -15.73 5.11
CA LYS A 108 -5.75 -16.17 3.72
C LYS A 108 -4.44 -16.81 3.34
N ASN A 109 -3.35 -16.37 3.91
CA ASN A 109 -2.02 -16.91 3.67
C ASN A 109 -1.67 -18.07 4.60
N HIS A 110 -2.60 -18.52 5.37
CA HIS A 110 -2.41 -19.49 6.43
C HIS A 110 -3.01 -20.84 6.04
N TYR A 111 -2.84 -21.22 4.85
CA TYR A 111 -3.47 -22.45 4.35
C TYR A 111 -2.85 -23.69 4.89
#